data_fada0d906d64d2ee968daa21d280775e
#
_entry.id   fada0d906d64d2ee968daa21d280775e
#
_cell.length_a   1.000
_cell.length_b   1.000
_cell.length_c   1.000
_cell.angle_alpha   90.00
_cell.angle_beta   90.00
_cell.angle_gamma   90.00
#
_symmetry.space_group_name_H-M   'P 1'
#
loop_
_entity.id
_entity.type
_entity.pdbx_description
1 polymer ?
#
loop_
_entity_poly.entity_id
_entity_poly.type
_entity_poly.pdbx_seq_one_letter_code
_entity_poly.pdbx_strand_id
1 'polypeptide(L)'
;MRTRLPALLLGVLLAGQACGHTSPLLAPVRQIHAFGDSYSDNGESQRLTREMLAKGIAGAQALPGEVYWQGRWSNGPTAVEVLARQLGAQLADHAVGGAKSGADNYYGWMSAYRHTGLAGQVDAYLATLDGKPVDGQALHFIFVSANDFFEHEDFAGEQPLEQLAGSSVANIRAAVQRLGEAGARRFLVVSSTDLSVVPAVVAGNRVERAQRYLQAVNASLPIQLAALRKTRGLELSWFDHLTFSRHLRRNPARYGLVELDAPCQPTQPSVRPACANPDQYYFWDEWHPTRRVHQLAG
;
A
#
# COMPACT_ATOMS: atom_id res chain seq x y z
N MET A 1 58.75 33.44 60.80
CA MET A 1 58.02 34.11 59.71
C MET A 1 58.22 33.29 58.41
N ARG A 2 57.25 32.52 57.99
CA ARG A 2 57.25 31.73 56.73
C ARG A 2 56.12 32.26 55.91
N THR A 3 56.44 32.97 54.84
CA THR A 3 55.50 33.48 53.82
C THR A 3 55.13 32.37 52.84
N ARG A 4 53.83 32.04 52.72
CA ARG A 4 53.29 31.15 51.73
C ARG A 4 52.82 31.96 50.49
N LEU A 5 53.34 31.62 49.31
CA LEU A 5 52.82 32.10 48.03
C LEU A 5 51.57 31.29 47.67
N PRO A 6 50.54 31.90 47.05
CA PRO A 6 49.41 31.13 46.49
C PRO A 6 49.73 30.64 45.06
N ALA A 7 49.44 29.39 44.83
CA ALA A 7 49.49 28.78 43.51
C ALA A 7 48.27 29.22 42.66
N LEU A 8 48.57 29.82 41.51
CA LEU A 8 47.56 30.15 40.48
C LEU A 8 47.25 28.90 39.68
N LEU A 9 46.04 28.38 39.81
CA LEU A 9 45.50 27.32 38.94
C LEU A 9 44.96 27.97 37.66
N LEU A 10 45.67 27.75 36.56
CA LEU A 10 45.22 28.13 35.21
C LEU A 10 44.23 27.03 34.71
N GLY A 11 42.94 27.32 34.79
CA GLY A 11 41.90 26.44 34.23
C GLY A 11 41.85 26.60 32.72
N VAL A 12 42.27 25.58 31.98
CA VAL A 12 42.05 25.50 30.52
C VAL A 12 40.60 25.06 30.27
N LEU A 13 39.76 26.00 29.86
CA LEU A 13 38.41 25.70 29.31
C LEU A 13 38.57 25.10 27.91
N LEU A 14 38.48 23.77 27.82
CA LEU A 14 38.24 23.10 26.54
C LEU A 14 36.77 23.31 26.14
N ALA A 15 36.54 24.31 25.27
CA ALA A 15 35.26 24.44 24.56
C ALA A 15 35.13 23.28 23.57
N GLY A 16 34.46 22.21 24.00
CA GLY A 16 34.02 21.13 23.12
C GLY A 16 32.97 21.68 22.17
N GLN A 17 33.34 21.90 20.90
CA GLN A 17 32.38 22.12 19.84
C GLN A 17 31.62 20.80 19.61
N ALA A 18 30.42 20.69 20.19
CA ALA A 18 29.45 19.67 19.81
C ALA A 18 29.04 19.97 18.35
N CYS A 19 29.67 19.31 17.39
CA CYS A 19 29.13 19.18 16.03
C CYS A 19 27.78 18.48 16.13
N GLY A 20 26.72 19.24 16.31
CA GLY A 20 25.36 18.77 16.14
C GLY A 20 25.20 18.36 14.68
N HIS A 21 25.27 17.07 14.41
CA HIS A 21 24.77 16.51 13.17
C HIS A 21 23.25 16.67 13.21
N THR A 22 22.74 17.82 12.77
CA THR A 22 21.34 17.96 12.40
C THR A 22 21.17 17.08 11.17
N SER A 23 20.55 15.90 11.36
CA SER A 23 20.03 15.15 10.23
C SER A 23 19.23 16.12 9.36
N PRO A 24 19.47 16.19 8.06
CA PRO A 24 18.68 17.07 7.21
C PRO A 24 17.23 16.67 7.40
N LEU A 25 16.40 17.58 7.91
CA LEU A 25 14.95 17.37 7.97
C LEU A 25 14.50 17.09 6.55
N LEU A 26 13.99 15.88 6.30
CA LEU A 26 13.40 15.54 5.01
C LEU A 26 12.37 16.62 4.66
N ALA A 27 12.45 17.14 3.44
CA ALA A 27 11.48 18.14 2.99
C ALA A 27 10.06 17.62 3.21
N PRO A 28 9.11 18.45 3.68
CA PRO A 28 7.75 18.00 3.96
C PRO A 28 7.12 17.45 2.67
N VAL A 29 6.38 16.35 2.80
CA VAL A 29 5.58 15.78 1.69
C VAL A 29 4.38 16.69 1.48
N ARG A 30 4.26 17.28 0.30
CA ARG A 30 3.11 18.13 -0.07
C ARG A 30 2.16 17.45 -1.05
N GLN A 31 2.65 16.46 -1.80
CA GLN A 31 1.92 15.71 -2.80
C GLN A 31 2.21 14.22 -2.64
N ILE A 32 1.15 13.39 -2.71
CA ILE A 32 1.25 11.94 -2.79
C ILE A 32 0.62 11.49 -4.10
N HIS A 33 1.32 10.64 -4.85
CA HIS A 33 0.77 9.85 -5.94
C HIS A 33 0.66 8.41 -5.46
N ALA A 34 -0.59 7.90 -5.35
CA ALA A 34 -0.84 6.53 -4.91
C ALA A 34 -1.12 5.63 -6.11
N PHE A 35 -0.47 4.46 -6.11
CA PHE A 35 -0.67 3.38 -7.08
C PHE A 35 -0.95 2.10 -6.33
N GLY A 36 -1.92 1.31 -6.80
CA GLY A 36 -2.25 0.10 -6.09
C GLY A 36 -3.59 -0.51 -6.49
N ASP A 37 -4.11 -1.28 -5.56
CA ASP A 37 -5.37 -2.00 -5.71
C ASP A 37 -6.48 -1.43 -4.81
N SER A 38 -7.48 -2.27 -4.50
CA SER A 38 -8.65 -1.90 -3.68
C SER A 38 -8.31 -1.38 -2.28
N TYR A 39 -7.14 -1.71 -1.73
CA TYR A 39 -6.70 -1.20 -0.42
C TYR A 39 -6.34 0.29 -0.45
N SER A 40 -6.15 0.85 -1.63
CA SER A 40 -5.80 2.27 -1.82
C SER A 40 -6.83 3.04 -2.64
N ASP A 41 -7.59 2.36 -3.50
CA ASP A 41 -8.58 2.96 -4.42
C ASP A 41 -9.58 3.86 -3.68
N ASN A 42 -9.56 5.16 -3.99
CA ASN A 42 -10.44 6.15 -3.38
C ASN A 42 -11.61 6.58 -4.29
N GLY A 43 -11.98 5.74 -5.26
CA GLY A 43 -13.15 5.92 -6.13
C GLY A 43 -12.86 5.83 -7.62
N GLU A 44 -11.63 5.51 -8.03
CA GLU A 44 -11.29 5.38 -9.45
C GLU A 44 -11.98 4.17 -10.09
N SER A 45 -12.10 3.03 -9.38
CA SER A 45 -12.92 1.90 -9.86
C SER A 45 -14.36 2.32 -10.14
N GLN A 46 -14.97 3.08 -9.22
CA GLN A 46 -16.35 3.53 -9.39
C GLN A 46 -16.48 4.47 -10.61
N ARG A 47 -15.55 5.38 -10.78
CA ARG A 47 -15.52 6.30 -11.93
C ARG A 47 -15.38 5.53 -13.25
N LEU A 48 -14.40 4.63 -13.31
CA LEU A 48 -14.05 3.87 -14.50
C LEU A 48 -15.19 2.91 -14.90
N THR A 49 -15.76 2.18 -13.93
CA THR A 49 -16.82 1.21 -14.23
C THR A 49 -18.12 1.89 -14.63
N ARG A 50 -18.43 3.07 -14.10
CA ARG A 50 -19.55 3.89 -14.61
C ARG A 50 -19.34 4.32 -16.05
N GLU A 51 -18.12 4.73 -16.41
CA GLU A 51 -17.77 5.06 -17.80
C GLU A 51 -17.94 3.85 -18.72
N MET A 52 -17.50 2.68 -18.31
CA MET A 52 -17.61 1.44 -19.07
C MET A 52 -19.06 1.02 -19.28
N LEU A 53 -19.89 1.11 -18.23
CA LEU A 53 -21.33 0.87 -18.33
C LEU A 53 -22.01 1.84 -19.29
N ALA A 54 -21.69 3.13 -19.22
CA ALA A 54 -22.24 4.14 -20.12
C ALA A 54 -21.86 3.90 -21.58
N LYS A 55 -20.69 3.26 -21.83
CA LYS A 55 -20.23 2.86 -23.17
C LYS A 55 -20.72 1.49 -23.62
N GLY A 56 -21.50 0.78 -22.80
CA GLY A 56 -22.01 -0.56 -23.12
C GLY A 56 -20.91 -1.63 -23.23
N ILE A 57 -19.83 -1.50 -22.47
CA ILE A 57 -18.73 -2.48 -22.49
C ILE A 57 -19.24 -3.82 -21.96
N ALA A 58 -19.07 -4.88 -22.74
CA ALA A 58 -19.56 -6.21 -22.40
C ALA A 58 -18.91 -6.72 -21.08
N GLY A 59 -19.72 -7.26 -20.17
CA GLY A 59 -19.30 -7.78 -18.89
C GLY A 59 -19.02 -6.69 -17.82
N ALA A 60 -19.13 -5.40 -18.15
CA ALA A 60 -18.92 -4.32 -17.18
C ALA A 60 -19.95 -4.39 -16.04
N GLN A 61 -19.49 -4.19 -14.82
CA GLN A 61 -20.29 -4.13 -13.60
C GLN A 61 -19.91 -2.89 -12.79
N ALA A 62 -20.88 -2.34 -12.04
CA ALA A 62 -20.58 -1.24 -11.12
C ALA A 62 -19.71 -1.72 -9.95
N LEU A 63 -18.52 -1.17 -9.81
CA LEU A 63 -17.56 -1.52 -8.76
C LEU A 63 -17.01 -0.24 -8.08
N PRO A 64 -16.82 -0.31 -6.75
CA PRO A 64 -17.43 -1.28 -5.85
C PRO A 64 -18.95 -1.07 -5.77
N GLY A 65 -19.67 -2.08 -5.25
CA GLY A 65 -21.13 -2.02 -5.08
C GLY A 65 -21.59 -1.03 -4.00
N GLU A 66 -22.91 -0.97 -3.76
CA GLU A 66 -23.54 0.04 -2.89
C GLU A 66 -23.19 -0.09 -1.39
N VAL A 67 -22.74 -1.26 -0.94
CA VAL A 67 -22.38 -1.49 0.47
C VAL A 67 -21.05 -0.84 0.87
N TYR A 68 -20.38 -0.21 -0.07
CA TYR A 68 -19.06 0.41 0.11
C TYR A 68 -19.15 1.93 0.16
N TRP A 69 -18.34 2.53 1.02
CA TRP A 69 -18.40 3.96 1.27
C TRP A 69 -17.77 4.78 0.13
N GLN A 70 -18.58 5.55 -0.56
CA GLN A 70 -18.14 6.54 -1.56
C GLN A 70 -17.10 6.00 -2.57
N GLY A 71 -17.30 4.78 -3.05
CA GLY A 71 -16.44 4.16 -4.05
C GLY A 71 -15.14 3.53 -3.52
N ARG A 72 -14.89 3.55 -2.21
CA ARG A 72 -13.81 2.81 -1.58
C ARG A 72 -14.25 1.37 -1.34
N TRP A 73 -13.31 0.44 -1.32
CA TRP A 73 -13.58 -0.97 -1.00
C TRP A 73 -13.60 -1.23 0.51
N SER A 74 -14.21 -0.31 1.24
CA SER A 74 -14.30 -0.31 2.69
C SER A 74 -15.49 0.54 3.15
N ASN A 75 -15.72 0.64 4.47
CA ASN A 75 -16.72 1.51 5.08
C ASN A 75 -16.21 2.93 5.42
N GLY A 76 -15.11 3.36 4.82
CA GLY A 76 -14.55 4.70 5.01
C GLY A 76 -13.25 4.92 4.24
N PRO A 77 -12.49 5.98 4.57
CA PRO A 77 -11.27 6.34 3.89
C PRO A 77 -10.19 5.25 3.95
N THR A 78 -9.40 5.13 2.89
CA THR A 78 -8.25 4.22 2.80
C THR A 78 -7.06 4.70 3.63
N ALA A 79 -6.08 3.83 3.88
CA ALA A 79 -4.88 4.18 4.65
C ALA A 79 -4.07 5.31 4.00
N VAL A 80 -3.97 5.34 2.67
CA VAL A 80 -3.24 6.42 1.99
C VAL A 80 -3.97 7.77 2.09
N GLU A 81 -5.30 7.79 2.15
CA GLU A 81 -6.08 9.00 2.42
C GLU A 81 -5.84 9.51 3.85
N VAL A 82 -5.72 8.58 4.83
CA VAL A 82 -5.38 8.92 6.22
C VAL A 82 -3.97 9.50 6.29
N LEU A 83 -3.00 8.84 5.67
CA LEU A 83 -1.61 9.31 5.57
C LEU A 83 -1.53 10.73 4.95
N ALA A 84 -2.23 10.95 3.84
CA ALA A 84 -2.25 12.26 3.18
C ALA A 84 -2.78 13.37 4.11
N ARG A 85 -3.85 13.09 4.85
CA ARG A 85 -4.41 14.04 5.84
C ARG A 85 -3.44 14.31 6.99
N GLN A 86 -2.77 13.28 7.52
CA GLN A 86 -1.81 13.43 8.62
C GLN A 86 -0.59 14.26 8.20
N LEU A 87 -0.15 14.13 6.95
CA LEU A 87 0.96 14.90 6.39
C LEU A 87 0.54 16.30 5.90
N GLY A 88 -0.76 16.60 5.83
CA GLY A 88 -1.27 17.80 5.18
C GLY A 88 -0.95 17.85 3.69
N ALA A 89 -0.82 16.69 3.05
CA ALA A 89 -0.48 16.53 1.64
C ALA A 89 -1.72 16.39 0.76
N GLN A 90 -1.63 16.85 -0.49
CA GLN A 90 -2.59 16.53 -1.52
C GLN A 90 -2.40 15.07 -1.97
N LEU A 91 -3.49 14.38 -2.28
CA LEU A 91 -3.49 13.00 -2.78
C LEU A 91 -4.00 12.97 -4.23
N ALA A 92 -3.17 12.48 -5.15
CA ALA A 92 -3.57 12.04 -6.46
C ALA A 92 -3.55 10.50 -6.46
N ASP A 93 -4.71 9.88 -6.47
CA ASP A 93 -4.84 8.44 -6.38
C ASP A 93 -5.10 7.84 -7.76
N HIS A 94 -4.25 6.91 -8.15
CA HIS A 94 -4.31 6.17 -9.42
C HIS A 94 -4.68 4.70 -9.20
N ALA A 95 -4.85 4.29 -7.93
CA ALA A 95 -5.17 2.91 -7.56
C ALA A 95 -6.54 2.49 -8.10
N VAL A 96 -6.65 1.24 -8.54
CA VAL A 96 -7.88 0.66 -9.07
C VAL A 96 -8.12 -0.71 -8.41
N GLY A 97 -9.31 -0.92 -7.86
CA GLY A 97 -9.69 -2.21 -7.29
C GLY A 97 -9.49 -3.35 -8.29
N GLY A 98 -8.97 -4.48 -7.79
CA GLY A 98 -8.62 -5.62 -8.64
C GLY A 98 -7.29 -5.50 -9.37
N ALA A 99 -6.56 -4.37 -9.28
CA ALA A 99 -5.27 -4.19 -9.95
C ALA A 99 -4.27 -5.28 -9.54
N LYS A 100 -3.62 -5.89 -10.53
CA LYS A 100 -2.47 -6.79 -10.35
C LYS A 100 -1.16 -5.99 -10.38
N SER A 101 -0.08 -6.62 -9.99
CA SER A 101 1.25 -5.99 -10.02
C SER A 101 1.74 -5.67 -11.45
N GLY A 102 1.28 -6.40 -12.46
CA GLY A 102 1.52 -6.18 -13.89
C GLY A 102 0.60 -5.10 -14.49
N ALA A 103 0.29 -5.25 -15.78
CA ALA A 103 -0.59 -4.30 -16.49
C ALA A 103 -2.09 -4.57 -16.26
N ASP A 104 -2.45 -5.81 -15.94
CA ASP A 104 -3.82 -6.30 -15.96
C ASP A 104 -4.54 -6.15 -14.62
N ASN A 105 -5.83 -6.46 -14.65
CA ASN A 105 -6.73 -6.44 -13.50
C ASN A 105 -7.31 -7.84 -13.28
N TYR A 106 -7.66 -8.17 -12.04
CA TYR A 106 -8.40 -9.39 -11.68
C TYR A 106 -9.69 -9.53 -12.51
N TYR A 107 -10.38 -8.40 -12.75
CA TYR A 107 -11.55 -8.33 -13.63
C TYR A 107 -11.09 -8.26 -15.09
N GLY A 108 -11.03 -9.41 -15.80
CA GLY A 108 -10.53 -9.51 -17.17
C GLY A 108 -11.23 -8.56 -18.15
N TRP A 109 -12.53 -8.29 -17.98
CA TRP A 109 -13.28 -7.32 -18.78
C TRP A 109 -12.77 -5.89 -18.61
N MET A 110 -12.22 -5.54 -17.43
CA MET A 110 -11.59 -4.24 -17.18
C MET A 110 -10.26 -4.14 -17.92
N SER A 111 -9.43 -5.19 -17.89
CA SER A 111 -8.17 -5.25 -18.64
C SER A 111 -8.38 -5.13 -20.15
N ALA A 112 -9.44 -5.72 -20.67
CA ALA A 112 -9.80 -5.61 -22.09
C ALA A 112 -10.16 -4.16 -22.50
N TYR A 113 -10.67 -3.37 -21.58
CA TYR A 113 -11.00 -1.96 -21.82
C TYR A 113 -9.78 -1.03 -21.61
N ARG A 114 -9.05 -1.22 -20.52
CA ARG A 114 -7.89 -0.40 -20.13
C ARG A 114 -6.99 -1.20 -19.19
N HIS A 115 -5.69 -1.11 -19.38
CA HIS A 115 -4.74 -1.65 -18.41
C HIS A 115 -4.79 -0.84 -17.11
N THR A 116 -5.29 -1.47 -16.04
CA THR A 116 -5.49 -0.85 -14.72
C THR A 116 -4.67 -1.49 -13.62
N GLY A 117 -3.82 -2.46 -13.93
CA GLY A 117 -2.79 -2.94 -13.03
C GLY A 117 -1.69 -1.89 -12.80
N LEU A 118 -0.76 -2.16 -11.89
CA LEU A 118 0.27 -1.21 -11.48
C LEU A 118 1.03 -0.61 -12.68
N ALA A 119 1.45 -1.44 -13.64
CA ALA A 119 2.16 -0.95 -14.82
C ALA A 119 1.27 -0.01 -15.66
N GLY A 120 0.00 -0.37 -15.86
CA GLY A 120 -0.97 0.46 -16.58
C GLY A 120 -1.26 1.80 -15.87
N GLN A 121 -1.34 1.79 -14.55
CA GLN A 121 -1.50 3.01 -13.74
C GLN A 121 -0.29 3.95 -13.90
N VAL A 122 0.93 3.40 -13.84
CA VAL A 122 2.17 4.17 -14.05
C VAL A 122 2.21 4.73 -15.48
N ASP A 123 1.84 3.95 -16.50
CA ASP A 123 1.76 4.40 -17.88
C ASP A 123 0.78 5.55 -18.05
N ALA A 124 -0.42 5.40 -17.50
CA ALA A 124 -1.45 6.43 -17.56
C ALA A 124 -1.00 7.72 -16.86
N TYR A 125 -0.38 7.61 -15.69
CA TYR A 125 0.15 8.76 -14.96
C TYR A 125 1.25 9.47 -15.75
N LEU A 126 2.24 8.75 -16.27
CA LEU A 126 3.34 9.32 -17.04
C LEU A 126 2.84 9.99 -18.34
N ALA A 127 1.80 9.44 -18.97
CA ALA A 127 1.18 10.04 -20.15
C ALA A 127 0.56 11.41 -19.83
N THR A 128 0.04 11.64 -18.62
CA THR A 128 -0.53 12.94 -18.22
C THR A 128 0.53 14.05 -18.11
N LEU A 129 1.80 13.70 -17.99
CA LEU A 129 2.88 14.67 -17.81
C LEU A 129 3.33 15.33 -19.11
N ASP A 130 2.89 14.81 -20.27
CA ASP A 130 3.23 15.33 -21.60
C ASP A 130 4.74 15.57 -21.77
N GLY A 131 5.54 14.56 -21.39
CA GLY A 131 7.00 14.60 -21.47
C GLY A 131 7.72 15.41 -20.38
N LYS A 132 6.98 16.06 -19.47
CA LYS A 132 7.58 16.74 -18.31
C LYS A 132 8.09 15.71 -17.28
N PRO A 133 9.16 16.01 -16.54
CA PRO A 133 9.62 15.13 -15.48
C PRO A 133 8.59 15.04 -14.34
N VAL A 134 8.59 13.90 -13.66
CA VAL A 134 7.85 13.69 -12.42
C VAL A 134 8.39 14.63 -11.34
N ASP A 135 7.51 15.15 -10.48
CA ASP A 135 7.92 15.91 -9.30
C ASP A 135 8.71 15.02 -8.33
N GLY A 136 10.02 15.25 -8.25
CA GLY A 136 10.92 14.51 -7.37
C GLY A 136 10.66 14.74 -5.86
N GLN A 137 9.88 15.75 -5.48
CA GLN A 137 9.51 16.01 -4.08
C GLN A 137 8.22 15.30 -3.67
N ALA A 138 7.41 14.86 -4.63
CA ALA A 138 6.21 14.08 -4.36
C ALA A 138 6.55 12.70 -3.81
N LEU A 139 5.72 12.18 -2.89
CA LEU A 139 5.80 10.80 -2.42
C LEU A 139 5.03 9.88 -3.35
N HIS A 140 5.68 8.84 -3.86
CA HIS A 140 5.05 7.80 -4.67
C HIS A 140 4.76 6.60 -3.76
N PHE A 141 3.48 6.41 -3.45
CA PHE A 141 2.99 5.32 -2.62
C PHE A 141 2.60 4.15 -3.51
N ILE A 142 3.06 2.92 -3.18
CA ILE A 142 2.76 1.71 -3.95
C ILE A 142 2.31 0.60 -3.01
N PHE A 143 1.09 0.09 -3.20
CA PHE A 143 0.54 -1.02 -2.43
C PHE A 143 -0.28 -1.94 -3.35
N VAL A 144 0.32 -3.06 -3.76
CA VAL A 144 -0.28 -4.02 -4.70
C VAL A 144 0.41 -5.37 -4.56
N SER A 145 -0.30 -6.46 -4.75
CA SER A 145 0.15 -7.82 -4.99
C SER A 145 -0.92 -8.88 -4.69
N ALA A 146 -1.95 -8.52 -3.92
CA ALA A 146 -2.96 -9.48 -3.49
C ALA A 146 -3.72 -10.11 -4.67
N ASN A 147 -4.04 -9.31 -5.69
CA ASN A 147 -4.83 -9.77 -6.83
C ASN A 147 -4.07 -10.71 -7.79
N ASP A 148 -2.74 -10.69 -7.80
CA ASP A 148 -1.94 -11.70 -8.49
C ASP A 148 -2.22 -13.08 -7.89
N PHE A 149 -2.27 -13.19 -6.56
CA PHE A 149 -2.61 -14.41 -5.86
C PHE A 149 -4.08 -14.81 -6.06
N PHE A 150 -5.02 -13.88 -5.90
CA PHE A 150 -6.45 -14.18 -6.03
C PHE A 150 -6.81 -14.67 -7.43
N GLU A 151 -6.34 -13.98 -8.48
CA GLU A 151 -6.57 -14.43 -9.86
C GLU A 151 -5.99 -15.82 -10.09
N HIS A 152 -4.76 -16.07 -9.64
CA HIS A 152 -4.12 -17.38 -9.77
C HIS A 152 -4.93 -18.49 -9.09
N GLU A 153 -5.46 -18.25 -7.89
CA GLU A 153 -6.22 -19.24 -7.15
C GLU A 153 -7.65 -19.44 -7.68
N ASP A 154 -8.29 -18.36 -8.14
CA ASP A 154 -9.69 -18.41 -8.58
C ASP A 154 -9.84 -18.95 -10.01
N PHE A 155 -8.81 -18.77 -10.84
CA PHE A 155 -8.83 -19.22 -12.24
C PHE A 155 -7.84 -20.37 -12.52
N ALA A 156 -7.42 -21.10 -11.48
CA ALA A 156 -6.54 -22.27 -11.57
C ALA A 156 -5.24 -21.99 -12.36
N GLY A 157 -4.55 -20.93 -11.99
CA GLY A 157 -3.27 -20.58 -12.63
C GLY A 157 -2.23 -21.70 -12.52
N GLU A 158 -1.54 -21.96 -13.61
CA GLU A 158 -0.57 -23.08 -13.71
C GLU A 158 0.82 -22.72 -13.17
N GLN A 159 1.13 -21.42 -13.04
CA GLN A 159 2.44 -20.96 -12.60
C GLN A 159 2.72 -21.35 -11.14
N PRO A 160 3.91 -21.89 -10.80
CA PRO A 160 4.28 -22.10 -9.39
C PRO A 160 4.20 -20.83 -8.56
N LEU A 161 3.71 -20.91 -7.31
CA LEU A 161 3.47 -19.73 -6.45
C LEU A 161 4.73 -18.90 -6.21
N GLU A 162 5.89 -19.54 -6.10
CA GLU A 162 7.18 -18.85 -5.93
C GLU A 162 7.56 -18.05 -7.19
N GLN A 163 7.23 -18.56 -8.37
CA GLN A 163 7.43 -17.86 -9.63
C GLN A 163 6.43 -16.69 -9.76
N LEU A 164 5.17 -16.90 -9.38
CA LEU A 164 4.16 -15.83 -9.32
C LEU A 164 4.63 -14.70 -8.39
N ALA A 165 5.08 -15.02 -7.18
CA ALA A 165 5.63 -14.07 -6.23
C ALA A 165 6.85 -13.31 -6.80
N GLY A 166 7.73 -14.03 -7.48
CA GLY A 166 8.88 -13.43 -8.18
C GLY A 166 8.46 -12.45 -9.27
N SER A 167 7.42 -12.79 -10.04
CA SER A 167 6.84 -11.90 -11.06
C SER A 167 6.23 -10.65 -10.43
N SER A 168 5.47 -10.80 -9.33
CA SER A 168 4.89 -9.67 -8.60
C SER A 168 5.95 -8.71 -8.08
N VAL A 169 7.03 -9.23 -7.50
CA VAL A 169 8.18 -8.44 -7.04
C VAL A 169 8.89 -7.73 -8.19
N ALA A 170 9.10 -8.43 -9.32
CA ALA A 170 9.73 -7.85 -10.51
C ALA A 170 8.90 -6.71 -11.09
N ASN A 171 7.58 -6.84 -11.12
CA ASN A 171 6.65 -5.82 -11.60
C ASN A 171 6.67 -4.58 -10.70
N ILE A 172 6.60 -4.75 -9.36
CA ILE A 172 6.68 -3.63 -8.41
C ILE A 172 8.04 -2.91 -8.55
N ARG A 173 9.13 -3.68 -8.63
CA ARG A 173 10.47 -3.13 -8.87
C ARG A 173 10.53 -2.32 -10.17
N ALA A 174 9.96 -2.85 -11.26
CA ALA A 174 9.93 -2.17 -12.56
C ALA A 174 9.13 -0.85 -12.50
N ALA A 175 7.99 -0.81 -11.78
CA ALA A 175 7.20 0.40 -11.56
C ALA A 175 8.01 1.48 -10.82
N VAL A 176 8.69 1.12 -9.72
CA VAL A 176 9.57 2.04 -8.97
C VAL A 176 10.72 2.54 -9.86
N GLN A 177 11.35 1.65 -10.61
CA GLN A 177 12.44 2.00 -11.52
C GLN A 177 11.95 2.99 -12.59
N ARG A 178 10.82 2.72 -13.23
CA ARG A 178 10.26 3.54 -14.31
C ARG A 178 9.85 4.93 -13.82
N LEU A 179 9.18 5.02 -12.67
CA LEU A 179 8.88 6.31 -12.03
C LEU A 179 10.16 7.07 -11.67
N GLY A 180 11.19 6.38 -11.14
CA GLY A 180 12.49 6.95 -10.84
C GLY A 180 13.24 7.48 -12.07
N GLU A 181 13.17 6.79 -13.20
CA GLU A 181 13.72 7.24 -14.50
C GLU A 181 12.98 8.47 -15.03
N ALA A 182 11.68 8.57 -14.75
CA ALA A 182 10.88 9.74 -15.09
C ALA A 182 11.07 10.95 -14.18
N GLY A 183 11.83 10.81 -13.06
CA GLY A 183 12.14 11.92 -12.15
C GLY A 183 11.72 11.72 -10.69
N ALA A 184 10.88 10.74 -10.37
CA ALA A 184 10.50 10.44 -8.99
C ALA A 184 11.72 10.12 -8.12
N ARG A 185 11.70 10.59 -6.85
CA ARG A 185 12.82 10.33 -5.92
C ARG A 185 12.37 9.72 -4.61
N ARG A 186 11.13 9.94 -4.19
CA ARG A 186 10.60 9.55 -2.87
C ARG A 186 9.54 8.47 -3.02
N PHE A 187 9.76 7.34 -2.36
CA PHE A 187 8.87 6.18 -2.46
C PHE A 187 8.52 5.63 -1.09
N LEU A 188 7.26 5.22 -0.92
CA LEU A 188 6.79 4.35 0.16
C LEU A 188 6.16 3.13 -0.49
N VAL A 189 6.81 1.98 -0.34
CA VAL A 189 6.32 0.71 -0.87
C VAL A 189 5.83 -0.15 0.29
N VAL A 190 4.60 -0.65 0.18
CA VAL A 190 3.96 -1.47 1.20
C VAL A 190 4.15 -2.95 0.84
N SER A 191 4.46 -3.78 1.84
CA SER A 191 4.57 -5.23 1.69
C SER A 191 3.24 -5.89 1.31
N SER A 192 3.28 -7.16 0.89
CA SER A 192 2.05 -7.95 0.80
C SER A 192 1.36 -7.99 2.16
N THR A 193 0.02 -7.82 2.15
CA THR A 193 -0.80 -7.98 3.36
C THR A 193 -0.77 -9.43 3.86
N ASP A 194 -1.25 -9.68 5.08
CA ASP A 194 -1.41 -11.06 5.59
C ASP A 194 -2.61 -11.74 4.92
N LEU A 195 -2.40 -12.26 3.71
CA LEU A 195 -3.43 -12.97 2.95
C LEU A 195 -3.95 -14.20 3.68
N SER A 196 -3.17 -14.79 4.59
CA SER A 196 -3.54 -16.04 5.28
C SER A 196 -4.68 -15.88 6.29
N VAL A 197 -5.01 -14.64 6.66
CA VAL A 197 -6.11 -14.34 7.60
C VAL A 197 -7.33 -13.70 6.89
N VAL A 198 -7.25 -13.49 5.59
CA VAL A 198 -8.35 -12.93 4.80
C VAL A 198 -9.52 -13.91 4.78
N PRO A 199 -10.75 -13.51 5.14
CA PRO A 199 -11.89 -14.42 5.25
C PRO A 199 -12.14 -15.27 4.02
N ALA A 200 -12.04 -14.71 2.81
CA ALA A 200 -12.19 -15.44 1.55
C ALA A 200 -11.12 -16.52 1.35
N VAL A 201 -9.89 -16.26 1.80
CA VAL A 201 -8.78 -17.22 1.73
C VAL A 201 -8.99 -18.38 2.71
N VAL A 202 -9.44 -18.07 3.93
CA VAL A 202 -9.75 -19.08 4.96
C VAL A 202 -10.92 -19.95 4.51
N ALA A 203 -12.02 -19.34 4.05
CA ALA A 203 -13.19 -20.05 3.56
C ALA A 203 -12.88 -20.93 2.33
N GLY A 204 -11.95 -20.52 1.49
CA GLY A 204 -11.48 -21.25 0.31
C GLY A 204 -10.43 -22.34 0.61
N ASN A 205 -10.07 -22.58 1.88
CA ASN A 205 -9.00 -23.53 2.26
C ASN A 205 -7.64 -23.24 1.59
N ARG A 206 -7.30 -21.95 1.38
CA ARG A 206 -6.10 -21.53 0.65
C ARG A 206 -5.00 -20.95 1.55
N VAL A 207 -5.11 -21.13 2.88
CA VAL A 207 -4.23 -20.50 3.88
C VAL A 207 -2.76 -20.83 3.64
N GLU A 208 -2.38 -22.09 3.46
CA GLU A 208 -0.99 -22.49 3.22
C GLU A 208 -0.43 -21.89 1.92
N ARG A 209 -1.24 -21.88 0.87
CA ARG A 209 -0.85 -21.30 -0.42
C ARG A 209 -0.63 -19.79 -0.31
N ALA A 210 -1.54 -19.11 0.39
CA ALA A 210 -1.41 -17.69 0.70
C ALA A 210 -0.15 -17.38 1.50
N GLN A 211 0.15 -18.20 2.52
CA GLN A 211 1.38 -18.05 3.32
C GLN A 211 2.65 -18.21 2.48
N ARG A 212 2.71 -19.20 1.59
CA ARG A 212 3.85 -19.40 0.68
C ARG A 212 4.05 -18.19 -0.23
N TYR A 213 2.98 -17.71 -0.86
CA TYR A 213 3.03 -16.55 -1.74
C TYR A 213 3.49 -15.28 -1.01
N LEU A 214 2.79 -14.91 0.09
CA LEU A 214 3.12 -13.68 0.83
C LEU A 214 4.53 -13.71 1.45
N GLN A 215 4.99 -14.87 1.90
CA GLN A 215 6.35 -15.02 2.43
C GLN A 215 7.39 -14.81 1.33
N ALA A 216 7.17 -15.37 0.13
CA ALA A 216 8.08 -15.21 -1.00
C ALA A 216 8.15 -13.73 -1.46
N VAL A 217 7.00 -13.04 -1.56
CA VAL A 217 6.95 -11.60 -1.87
C VAL A 217 7.69 -10.79 -0.80
N ASN A 218 7.35 -10.98 0.50
CA ASN A 218 7.87 -10.16 1.59
C ASN A 218 9.36 -10.44 1.91
N ALA A 219 9.87 -11.60 1.56
CA ALA A 219 11.30 -11.90 1.66
C ALA A 219 12.11 -11.25 0.54
N SER A 220 11.58 -11.22 -0.67
CA SER A 220 12.31 -10.76 -1.88
C SER A 220 12.18 -9.25 -2.11
N LEU A 221 10.99 -8.67 -1.94
CA LEU A 221 10.72 -7.28 -2.31
C LEU A 221 11.65 -6.27 -1.61
N PRO A 222 11.88 -6.30 -0.28
CA PRO A 222 12.76 -5.34 0.37
C PRO A 222 14.21 -5.43 -0.12
N ILE A 223 14.68 -6.62 -0.51
CA ILE A 223 16.02 -6.82 -1.07
C ILE A 223 16.13 -6.12 -2.44
N GLN A 224 15.13 -6.31 -3.31
CA GLN A 224 15.10 -5.69 -4.64
C GLN A 224 14.99 -4.17 -4.55
N LEU A 225 14.21 -3.66 -3.59
CA LEU A 225 14.05 -2.22 -3.35
C LEU A 225 15.34 -1.61 -2.79
N ALA A 226 16.04 -2.30 -1.88
CA ALA A 226 17.34 -1.85 -1.37
C ALA A 226 18.39 -1.74 -2.48
N ALA A 227 18.38 -2.65 -3.46
CA ALA A 227 19.23 -2.57 -4.62
C ALA A 227 18.93 -1.31 -5.48
N LEU A 228 17.66 -0.99 -5.73
CA LEU A 228 17.26 0.24 -6.44
C LEU A 228 17.67 1.50 -5.68
N ARG A 229 17.45 1.54 -4.35
CA ARG A 229 17.89 2.65 -3.50
C ARG A 229 19.38 2.95 -3.67
N LYS A 230 20.21 1.89 -3.64
CA LYS A 230 21.67 2.01 -3.76
C LYS A 230 22.11 2.46 -5.17
N THR A 231 21.51 1.90 -6.21
CA THR A 231 21.97 2.13 -7.60
C THR A 231 21.41 3.41 -8.22
N ARG A 232 20.28 3.90 -7.75
CA ARG A 232 19.54 5.04 -8.33
C ARG A 232 19.44 6.27 -7.42
N GLY A 233 19.96 6.19 -6.18
CA GLY A 233 19.90 7.30 -5.24
C GLY A 233 18.47 7.69 -4.82
N LEU A 234 17.56 6.69 -4.75
CA LEU A 234 16.16 6.92 -4.38
C LEU A 234 16.00 6.98 -2.85
N GLU A 235 15.13 7.88 -2.37
CA GLU A 235 14.60 7.86 -1.01
C GLU A 235 13.45 6.84 -0.95
N LEU A 236 13.77 5.60 -0.60
CA LEU A 236 12.83 4.51 -0.61
C LEU A 236 12.60 3.99 0.80
N SER A 237 11.37 4.11 1.26
CA SER A 237 10.85 3.58 2.52
C SER A 237 10.03 2.31 2.26
N TRP A 238 10.06 1.43 3.26
CA TRP A 238 9.33 0.18 3.27
C TRP A 238 8.37 0.14 4.45
N PHE A 239 7.09 -0.18 4.22
CA PHE A 239 6.12 -0.43 5.27
C PHE A 239 5.79 -1.93 5.34
N ASP A 240 6.17 -2.59 6.43
CA ASP A 240 5.89 -4.00 6.67
C ASP A 240 4.45 -4.18 7.17
N HIS A 241 3.51 -4.25 6.22
CA HIS A 241 2.09 -4.44 6.50
C HIS A 241 1.81 -5.81 7.15
N LEU A 242 2.60 -6.84 6.85
CA LEU A 242 2.46 -8.16 7.47
C LEU A 242 2.71 -8.09 8.98
N THR A 243 3.82 -7.47 9.38
CA THR A 243 4.13 -7.26 10.81
C THR A 243 3.10 -6.36 11.48
N PHE A 244 2.66 -5.30 10.82
CA PHE A 244 1.59 -4.42 11.30
C PHE A 244 0.28 -5.20 11.53
N SER A 245 -0.21 -5.96 10.55
CA SER A 245 -1.43 -6.78 10.67
C SER A 245 -1.34 -7.75 11.85
N ARG A 246 -0.24 -8.48 11.95
CA ARG A 246 0.02 -9.42 13.05
C ARG A 246 0.07 -8.73 14.41
N HIS A 247 0.61 -7.51 14.48
CA HIS A 247 0.64 -6.73 15.72
C HIS A 247 -0.75 -6.33 16.17
N LEU A 248 -1.61 -5.84 15.28
CA LEU A 248 -3.00 -5.54 15.59
C LEU A 248 -3.75 -6.78 16.10
N ARG A 249 -3.61 -7.90 15.40
CA ARG A 249 -4.29 -9.15 15.72
C ARG A 249 -3.83 -9.79 17.05
N ARG A 250 -2.59 -9.54 17.46
CA ARG A 250 -2.08 -9.98 18.78
C ARG A 250 -2.53 -9.07 19.93
N ASN A 251 -2.91 -7.84 19.65
CA ASN A 251 -3.26 -6.84 20.66
C ASN A 251 -4.60 -6.15 20.34
N PRO A 252 -5.68 -6.88 19.99
CA PRO A 252 -6.87 -6.29 19.40
C PRO A 252 -7.55 -5.27 20.32
N ALA A 253 -7.65 -5.58 21.62
CA ALA A 253 -8.29 -4.70 22.61
C ALA A 253 -7.62 -3.31 22.70
N ARG A 254 -6.28 -3.23 22.49
CA ARG A 254 -5.54 -1.96 22.47
C ARG A 254 -6.00 -1.03 21.36
N TYR A 255 -6.50 -1.61 20.27
CA TYR A 255 -6.93 -0.91 19.06
C TYR A 255 -8.46 -0.83 18.93
N GLY A 256 -9.21 -1.31 19.93
CA GLY A 256 -10.65 -1.34 19.93
C GLY A 256 -11.25 -2.40 19.00
N LEU A 257 -10.45 -3.37 18.55
CA LEU A 257 -10.89 -4.47 17.72
C LEU A 257 -11.40 -5.62 18.61
N VAL A 258 -12.50 -6.24 18.18
CA VAL A 258 -13.16 -7.36 18.89
C VAL A 258 -13.25 -8.57 17.95
N GLU A 259 -13.67 -8.34 16.70
CA GLU A 259 -13.81 -9.39 15.70
C GLU A 259 -12.69 -9.25 14.65
N LEU A 260 -11.92 -10.32 14.48
CA LEU A 260 -10.73 -10.30 13.63
C LEU A 260 -10.85 -11.17 12.38
N ASP A 261 -11.81 -12.11 12.36
CA ASP A 261 -11.85 -13.17 11.35
C ASP A 261 -13.10 -13.09 10.47
N ALA A 262 -14.24 -12.63 11.01
CA ALA A 262 -15.47 -12.49 10.25
C ALA A 262 -15.60 -11.11 9.59
N PRO A 263 -16.21 -11.02 8.39
CA PRO A 263 -16.56 -9.74 7.78
C PRO A 263 -17.71 -9.06 8.51
N CYS A 264 -17.62 -7.73 8.67
CA CYS A 264 -18.72 -6.92 9.21
C CYS A 264 -19.88 -6.78 8.21
N GLN A 265 -19.55 -6.66 6.92
CA GLN A 265 -20.48 -6.61 5.80
C GLN A 265 -20.30 -7.85 4.93
N PRO A 266 -20.95 -8.98 5.23
CA PRO A 266 -20.84 -10.14 4.37
C PRO A 266 -21.44 -9.87 2.98
N THR A 267 -20.70 -10.21 1.95
CA THR A 267 -21.11 -10.08 0.54
C THR A 267 -21.26 -11.43 -0.15
N GLN A 268 -20.71 -12.50 0.43
CA GLN A 268 -20.75 -13.84 -0.10
C GLN A 268 -21.52 -14.82 0.83
N PRO A 269 -22.27 -15.80 0.30
CA PRO A 269 -22.65 -15.98 -1.13
C PRO A 269 -23.68 -14.96 -1.60
N SER A 270 -24.19 -14.13 -0.72
CA SER A 270 -25.11 -13.01 -0.98
C SER A 270 -24.89 -11.89 0.04
N VAL A 271 -25.21 -10.66 -0.34
CA VAL A 271 -25.15 -9.51 0.54
C VAL A 271 -26.10 -9.72 1.73
N ARG A 272 -25.56 -9.54 2.94
CA ARG A 272 -26.32 -9.59 4.22
C ARG A 272 -26.18 -8.25 4.93
N PRO A 273 -27.05 -7.95 5.93
CA PRO A 273 -26.91 -6.73 6.72
C PRO A 273 -25.53 -6.62 7.38
N ALA A 274 -25.00 -5.41 7.40
CA ALA A 274 -23.73 -5.13 8.10
C ALA A 274 -23.87 -5.31 9.61
N CYS A 275 -22.74 -5.55 10.27
CA CYS A 275 -22.67 -5.58 11.73
C CYS A 275 -23.02 -4.21 12.35
N ALA A 276 -23.42 -4.20 13.63
CA ALA A 276 -23.82 -2.97 14.31
C ALA A 276 -22.64 -2.02 14.60
N ASN A 277 -21.43 -2.56 14.81
CA ASN A 277 -20.26 -1.80 15.25
C ASN A 277 -19.04 -2.06 14.32
N PRO A 278 -19.00 -1.49 13.12
CA PRO A 278 -17.95 -1.77 12.14
C PRO A 278 -16.51 -1.47 12.63
N ASP A 279 -16.35 -0.48 13.51
CA ASP A 279 -15.03 -0.09 14.01
C ASP A 279 -14.42 -1.10 15.02
N GLN A 280 -15.20 -2.12 15.42
CA GLN A 280 -14.72 -3.24 16.23
C GLN A 280 -14.28 -4.44 15.38
N TYR A 281 -14.46 -4.38 14.06
CA TYR A 281 -14.09 -5.45 13.14
C TYR A 281 -12.80 -5.13 12.41
N TYR A 282 -12.00 -6.18 12.16
CA TYR A 282 -10.83 -6.06 11.30
C TYR A 282 -11.23 -5.94 9.83
N PHE A 283 -12.15 -6.81 9.37
CA PHE A 283 -12.60 -6.89 7.98
C PHE A 283 -13.96 -6.22 7.78
N TRP A 284 -14.05 -5.43 6.67
CA TRP A 284 -15.32 -4.91 6.20
C TRP A 284 -16.10 -6.00 5.47
N ASP A 285 -15.52 -6.56 4.42
CA ASP A 285 -16.05 -7.70 3.66
C ASP A 285 -15.11 -8.91 3.73
N GLU A 286 -15.30 -9.90 2.85
CA GLU A 286 -14.47 -11.10 2.82
C GLU A 286 -13.01 -10.85 2.40
N TRP A 287 -12.65 -9.66 1.89
CA TRP A 287 -11.31 -9.33 1.38
C TRP A 287 -10.68 -8.07 2.01
N HIS A 288 -11.50 -7.09 2.38
CA HIS A 288 -11.02 -5.74 2.68
C HIS A 288 -11.11 -5.38 4.16
N PRO A 289 -10.16 -4.60 4.68
CA PRO A 289 -10.21 -4.12 6.05
C PRO A 289 -11.26 -3.03 6.23
N THR A 290 -11.70 -2.84 7.49
CA THR A 290 -12.56 -1.71 7.85
C THR A 290 -11.79 -0.38 7.84
N ARG A 291 -12.54 0.74 7.82
CA ARG A 291 -11.98 2.09 8.03
C ARG A 291 -11.13 2.17 9.31
N ARG A 292 -11.46 1.39 10.35
CA ARG A 292 -10.68 1.37 11.59
C ARG A 292 -9.27 0.87 11.35
N VAL A 293 -9.11 -0.21 10.62
CA VAL A 293 -7.79 -0.76 10.28
C VAL A 293 -7.04 0.19 9.34
N HIS A 294 -7.71 0.79 8.37
CA HIS A 294 -7.12 1.84 7.53
C HIS A 294 -6.62 3.04 8.33
N GLN A 295 -7.38 3.51 9.33
CA GLN A 295 -6.97 4.60 10.22
C GLN A 295 -5.74 4.27 11.07
N LEU A 296 -5.56 3.00 11.42
CA LEU A 296 -4.40 2.53 12.19
C LEU A 296 -3.15 2.33 11.32
N ALA A 297 -3.33 2.12 10.01
CA ALA A 297 -2.24 1.89 9.05
C ALA A 297 -1.68 3.19 8.45
N GLY A 298 -2.51 4.20 8.23
CA GLY A 298 -2.15 5.50 7.67
C GLY A 298 -1.87 6.51 8.76
#